data_6ee9c7c79aaf9ff2ab6e953811a566d1
#
_entry.id   6ee9c7c79aaf9ff2ab6e953811a566d1
#
_cell.length_a   1.000
_cell.length_b   1.000
_cell.length_c   1.000
_cell.angle_alpha   90.00
_cell.angle_beta   90.00
_cell.angle_gamma   90.00
#
_symmetry.space_group_name_H-M   'P 1'
#
loop_
_entity.id
_entity.type
_entity.pdbx_description
1 polymer ?
#
loop_
_entity_poly.entity_id
_entity_poly.type
_entity_poly.pdbx_seq_one_letter_code
_entity_poly.pdbx_strand_id
1 'polypeptide(L)'
;SACSHGIAKGNPNEVYLRYPRSPLADQSGDAGFTRTPSDDACAYTWGLSLVKRSSSDDEPLAGAKLRIIDDRGRILMSDGSWSTDADVCVATGADGHVELSGVDAGVYTVEEVAAPKGYTAFEGKRTVTVTAEGLDVKQVAAAKPKVTVSAESPLRVDIADAGTGSIELSVLNTPSKEASRGFMPSTGDRALVLVAVLAAIGVAAI
;
A
#
# COMPACT_ATOMS: atom_id res chain seq x y z
N SER A 1 25.57 -14.68 5.70
CA SER A 1 24.65 -13.61 5.98
C SER A 1 23.36 -14.17 6.57
N ALA A 2 22.90 -13.63 7.69
CA ALA A 2 21.67 -14.07 8.37
C ALA A 2 20.41 -13.45 7.74
N CYS A 3 20.56 -12.48 6.86
CA CYS A 3 19.48 -11.86 6.10
C CYS A 3 18.99 -12.78 4.98
N SER A 4 17.69 -12.97 4.87
CA SER A 4 17.08 -13.60 3.70
C SER A 4 16.35 -12.54 2.88
N HIS A 5 16.42 -12.66 1.54
CA HIS A 5 15.73 -11.70 0.65
C HIS A 5 14.22 -11.78 0.83
N GLY A 6 13.56 -10.63 0.77
CA GLY A 6 12.10 -10.51 0.73
C GLY A 6 11.53 -9.48 1.69
N ILE A 7 10.23 -9.25 1.55
CA ILE A 7 9.45 -8.38 2.42
C ILE A 7 9.56 -8.89 3.87
N ALA A 8 9.76 -8.00 4.84
CA ALA A 8 10.02 -8.26 6.26
C ALA A 8 11.26 -9.10 6.58
N LYS A 9 11.91 -9.69 5.59
CA LYS A 9 13.10 -10.53 5.79
C LYS A 9 14.40 -9.76 5.61
N GLY A 10 14.29 -8.54 5.10
CA GLY A 10 15.40 -7.67 4.80
C GLY A 10 16.10 -7.97 3.47
N ASN A 11 16.86 -7.01 3.02
CA ASN A 11 17.68 -7.08 1.82
C ASN A 11 19.13 -6.97 2.25
N PRO A 12 19.90 -8.08 2.21
CA PRO A 12 21.27 -8.12 2.69
C PRO A 12 22.21 -7.37 1.74
N ASN A 13 23.15 -6.67 2.33
CA ASN A 13 24.30 -6.09 1.65
C ASN A 13 25.59 -6.48 2.38
N GLU A 14 26.57 -6.98 1.65
CA GLU A 14 27.86 -7.41 2.18
C GLU A 14 28.97 -6.60 1.49
N VAL A 15 29.90 -6.07 2.27
CA VAL A 15 31.08 -5.37 1.77
C VAL A 15 32.36 -5.99 2.36
N TYR A 16 33.36 -6.19 1.53
CA TYR A 16 34.69 -6.61 1.93
C TYR A 16 35.73 -6.07 0.94
N LEU A 17 36.97 -5.97 1.39
CA LEU A 17 38.10 -5.68 0.52
C LEU A 17 38.75 -6.98 0.06
N ARG A 18 39.03 -7.08 -1.23
CA ARG A 18 39.79 -8.15 -1.84
C ARG A 18 41.19 -7.64 -2.18
N TYR A 19 42.23 -8.30 -1.72
CA TYR A 19 43.59 -7.88 -1.92
C TYR A 19 44.51 -9.10 -2.22
N PRO A 20 45.62 -8.91 -2.97
CA PRO A 20 46.54 -9.97 -3.27
C PRO A 20 47.24 -10.47 -2.00
N ARG A 21 47.44 -11.76 -1.88
CA ARG A 21 48.16 -12.40 -0.76
C ARG A 21 49.65 -12.04 -0.72
N SER A 22 50.21 -11.72 -1.89
CA SER A 22 51.60 -11.31 -2.04
C SER A 22 51.68 -10.19 -3.06
N PRO A 23 52.46 -9.13 -2.82
CA PRO A 23 52.63 -8.04 -3.78
C PRO A 23 53.32 -8.48 -5.09
N LEU A 24 53.96 -9.67 -5.08
CA LEU A 24 54.66 -10.26 -6.21
C LEU A 24 53.91 -11.47 -6.85
N ALA A 25 52.70 -11.79 -6.34
CA ALA A 25 51.92 -12.89 -6.91
C ALA A 25 51.35 -12.53 -8.26
N ASP A 26 51.38 -13.45 -9.21
CA ASP A 26 50.58 -13.40 -10.42
C ASP A 26 49.12 -13.30 -10.03
N GLN A 27 48.47 -12.23 -10.46
CA GLN A 27 47.08 -11.90 -10.11
C GLN A 27 46.06 -12.63 -10.98
N SER A 28 46.48 -13.72 -11.65
CA SER A 28 45.58 -14.54 -12.44
C SER A 28 44.81 -15.54 -11.54
N GLY A 29 43.48 -15.34 -11.45
CA GLY A 29 42.54 -16.22 -10.75
C GLY A 29 42.37 -15.94 -9.25
N ASP A 30 41.41 -16.65 -8.64
CA ASP A 30 41.01 -16.46 -7.24
C ASP A 30 42.03 -16.92 -6.20
N ALA A 31 42.94 -17.83 -6.57
CA ALA A 31 43.94 -18.40 -5.66
C ALA A 31 44.97 -17.39 -5.17
N GLY A 32 45.22 -16.31 -5.89
CA GLY A 32 46.16 -15.24 -5.56
C GLY A 32 45.63 -14.16 -4.61
N PHE A 33 44.36 -14.19 -4.27
CA PHE A 33 43.72 -13.15 -3.47
C PHE A 33 43.24 -13.69 -2.10
N THR A 34 43.11 -12.76 -1.16
CA THR A 34 42.42 -12.97 0.11
C THR A 34 41.46 -11.81 0.31
N ARG A 35 40.56 -11.89 1.30
CA ARG A 35 39.62 -10.85 1.64
C ARG A 35 39.66 -10.48 3.10
N THR A 36 39.27 -9.26 3.44
CA THR A 36 38.98 -8.86 4.82
C THR A 36 37.76 -9.63 5.34
N PRO A 37 37.53 -9.69 6.66
CA PRO A 37 36.21 -9.97 7.16
C PRO A 37 35.18 -9.05 6.48
N SER A 38 33.99 -9.60 6.17
CA SER A 38 32.91 -8.79 5.64
C SER A 38 32.25 -7.94 6.70
N ASP A 39 31.74 -6.78 6.32
CA ASP A 39 30.77 -6.01 7.09
C ASP A 39 29.42 -6.15 6.38
N ASP A 40 28.41 -6.55 7.15
CA ASP A 40 27.08 -6.85 6.63
C ASP A 40 26.10 -5.78 7.06
N ALA A 41 25.20 -5.38 6.18
CA ALA A 41 24.07 -4.52 6.48
C ALA A 41 22.78 -5.10 5.87
N CYS A 42 21.64 -4.79 6.47
CA CYS A 42 20.36 -5.23 5.96
C CYS A 42 19.37 -4.07 5.91
N ALA A 43 18.76 -3.84 4.74
CA ALA A 43 17.65 -2.91 4.59
C ALA A 43 16.33 -3.68 4.67
N TYR A 44 15.32 -3.07 5.29
CA TYR A 44 13.99 -3.67 5.46
C TYR A 44 12.96 -2.87 4.69
N THR A 45 12.09 -3.59 3.99
CA THR A 45 10.95 -3.01 3.27
C THR A 45 9.70 -3.82 3.52
N TRP A 46 8.55 -3.17 3.37
CA TRP A 46 7.23 -3.76 3.56
C TRP A 46 6.40 -3.69 2.29
N GLY A 47 5.44 -4.60 2.17
CA GLY A 47 4.37 -4.51 1.20
C GLY A 47 3.29 -3.56 1.71
N LEU A 48 2.72 -2.76 0.81
CA LEU A 48 1.61 -1.86 1.09
C LEU A 48 0.44 -2.24 0.21
N SER A 49 -0.66 -2.67 0.83
CA SER A 49 -1.96 -2.83 0.20
C SER A 49 -2.82 -1.60 0.47
N LEU A 50 -3.29 -0.94 -0.57
CA LEU A 50 -4.31 0.10 -0.45
C LEU A 50 -5.65 -0.47 -0.88
N VAL A 51 -6.64 -0.36 0.00
CA VAL A 51 -8.00 -0.81 -0.27
C VAL A 51 -8.92 0.39 -0.33
N LYS A 52 -9.51 0.62 -1.48
CA LYS A 52 -10.53 1.66 -1.64
C LYS A 52 -11.86 1.16 -1.15
N ARG A 53 -12.49 1.89 -0.21
CA ARG A 53 -13.77 1.49 0.40
C ARG A 53 -14.78 2.62 0.43
N SER A 54 -16.03 2.24 0.44
CA SER A 54 -17.17 3.13 0.70
C SER A 54 -17.25 3.46 2.20
N SER A 55 -17.45 4.72 2.55
CA SER A 55 -17.62 5.14 3.94
C SER A 55 -19.00 4.78 4.52
N SER A 56 -19.96 4.35 3.70
CA SER A 56 -21.33 4.04 4.11
C SER A 56 -21.54 2.58 4.50
N ASP A 57 -20.87 1.65 3.82
CA ASP A 57 -21.11 0.20 3.93
C ASP A 57 -19.82 -0.63 3.93
N ASP A 58 -18.65 0.05 3.90
CA ASP A 58 -17.30 -0.55 3.88
C ASP A 58 -17.02 -1.44 2.64
N GLU A 59 -17.88 -1.38 1.61
CA GLU A 59 -17.70 -2.16 0.39
C GLU A 59 -16.48 -1.68 -0.42
N PRO A 60 -15.72 -2.58 -1.05
CA PRO A 60 -14.57 -2.23 -1.86
C PRO A 60 -14.96 -1.51 -3.15
N LEU A 61 -14.15 -0.55 -3.58
CA LEU A 61 -14.43 0.33 -4.71
C LEU A 61 -13.35 0.24 -5.79
N ALA A 62 -13.74 -0.21 -6.97
CA ALA A 62 -12.88 -0.30 -8.15
C ALA A 62 -12.67 1.03 -8.86
N GLY A 63 -11.51 1.20 -9.49
CA GLY A 63 -11.24 2.27 -10.44
C GLY A 63 -10.87 3.62 -9.82
N ALA A 64 -10.62 3.70 -8.51
CA ALA A 64 -9.98 4.87 -7.91
C ALA A 64 -8.55 5.04 -8.43
N LYS A 65 -8.12 6.28 -8.65
CA LYS A 65 -6.74 6.61 -9.02
C LYS A 65 -6.05 7.31 -7.86
N LEU A 66 -4.94 6.74 -7.41
CA LEU A 66 -4.20 7.18 -6.24
C LEU A 66 -2.73 7.45 -6.60
N ARG A 67 -2.10 8.34 -5.86
CA ARG A 67 -0.66 8.56 -5.83
C ARG A 67 -0.17 8.36 -4.42
N ILE A 68 0.90 7.61 -4.26
CA ILE A 68 1.67 7.49 -3.03
C ILE A 68 3.01 8.18 -3.28
N ILE A 69 3.26 9.26 -2.57
CA ILE A 69 4.35 10.18 -2.84
C ILE A 69 5.31 10.14 -1.64
N ASP A 70 6.60 9.96 -1.88
CA ASP A 70 7.62 10.00 -0.84
C ASP A 70 8.03 11.45 -0.48
N ASP A 71 8.95 11.58 0.47
CA ASP A 71 9.52 12.86 0.93
C ASP A 71 10.33 13.61 -0.16
N ARG A 72 10.72 12.90 -1.24
CA ARG A 72 11.42 13.44 -2.41
C ARG A 72 10.48 13.82 -3.55
N GLY A 73 9.18 13.63 -3.36
CA GLY A 73 8.16 13.90 -4.37
C GLY A 73 8.07 12.83 -5.47
N ARG A 74 8.65 11.63 -5.28
CA ARG A 74 8.55 10.51 -6.21
C ARG A 74 7.27 9.72 -5.94
N ILE A 75 6.68 9.17 -6.98
CA ILE A 75 5.43 8.40 -6.93
C ILE A 75 5.73 6.91 -7.01
N LEU A 76 5.21 6.14 -6.07
CA LEU A 76 5.35 4.69 -6.01
C LEU A 76 4.45 4.03 -7.06
N MET A 77 5.03 3.15 -7.85
CA MET A 77 4.36 2.38 -8.90
C MET A 77 4.03 0.97 -8.41
N SER A 78 3.11 0.29 -9.10
CA SER A 78 2.68 -1.07 -8.75
C SER A 78 3.78 -2.13 -8.86
N ASP A 79 4.82 -1.89 -9.65
CA ASP A 79 6.01 -2.76 -9.75
C ASP A 79 7.07 -2.49 -8.67
N GLY A 80 6.80 -1.57 -7.73
CA GLY A 80 7.73 -1.16 -6.67
C GLY A 80 8.77 -0.12 -7.11
N SER A 81 8.72 0.34 -8.35
CA SER A 81 9.59 1.42 -8.83
C SER A 81 9.08 2.80 -8.39
N TRP A 82 9.97 3.80 -8.42
CA TRP A 82 9.67 5.18 -8.09
C TRP A 82 9.77 6.06 -9.34
N SER A 83 8.67 6.75 -9.66
CA SER A 83 8.60 7.69 -10.78
C SER A 83 8.69 9.15 -10.33
N THR A 84 9.37 9.99 -11.11
CA THR A 84 9.37 11.46 -10.96
C THR A 84 8.34 12.13 -11.86
N ASP A 85 7.64 11.36 -12.68
CA ASP A 85 6.58 11.87 -13.55
C ASP A 85 5.32 12.13 -12.72
N ALA A 86 4.91 13.39 -12.65
CA ALA A 86 3.78 13.83 -11.86
C ALA A 86 2.41 13.35 -12.40
N ASP A 87 2.36 12.86 -13.63
CA ASP A 87 1.10 12.44 -14.27
C ASP A 87 0.76 10.96 -14.01
N VAL A 88 1.71 10.18 -13.45
CA VAL A 88 1.48 8.78 -13.14
C VAL A 88 0.61 8.60 -11.89
N CYS A 89 -0.14 7.51 -11.85
CA CYS A 89 -0.94 7.10 -10.69
C CYS A 89 -1.17 5.58 -10.74
N VAL A 90 -1.50 5.00 -9.61
CA VAL A 90 -1.95 3.62 -9.49
C VAL A 90 -3.48 3.57 -9.44
N ALA A 91 -4.09 2.52 -9.98
CA ALA A 91 -5.54 2.36 -9.99
C ALA A 91 -5.96 1.12 -9.19
N THR A 92 -7.04 1.22 -8.42
CA THR A 92 -7.59 0.07 -7.71
C THR A 92 -8.24 -0.91 -8.68
N GLY A 93 -7.98 -2.20 -8.46
CA GLY A 93 -8.55 -3.31 -9.22
C GLY A 93 -10.06 -3.47 -9.02
N ALA A 94 -10.63 -4.52 -9.63
CA ALA A 94 -12.06 -4.83 -9.51
C ALA A 94 -12.49 -5.14 -8.06
N ASP A 95 -11.57 -5.59 -7.26
CA ASP A 95 -11.71 -5.88 -5.82
C ASP A 95 -11.43 -4.68 -4.91
N GLY A 96 -11.19 -3.50 -5.48
CA GLY A 96 -10.87 -2.28 -4.76
C GLY A 96 -9.42 -2.19 -4.27
N HIS A 97 -8.57 -3.17 -4.55
CA HIS A 97 -7.19 -3.24 -4.07
C HIS A 97 -6.18 -2.68 -5.08
N VAL A 98 -5.07 -2.16 -4.55
CA VAL A 98 -3.81 -1.98 -5.26
C VAL A 98 -2.67 -2.44 -4.35
N GLU A 99 -1.86 -3.37 -4.87
CA GLU A 99 -0.70 -3.90 -4.17
C GLU A 99 0.55 -3.13 -4.60
N LEU A 100 1.33 -2.72 -3.62
CA LEU A 100 2.58 -2.00 -3.78
C LEU A 100 3.68 -2.67 -2.96
N SER A 101 4.92 -2.55 -3.37
CA SER A 101 6.07 -3.13 -2.67
C SER A 101 7.17 -2.10 -2.51
N GLY A 102 8.12 -2.38 -1.62
CA GLY A 102 9.30 -1.53 -1.44
C GLY A 102 9.06 -0.29 -0.58
N VAL A 103 8.04 -0.32 0.29
CA VAL A 103 7.82 0.74 1.29
C VAL A 103 8.79 0.53 2.46
N ASP A 104 9.53 1.55 2.85
CA ASP A 104 10.41 1.57 4.02
C ASP A 104 9.84 2.47 5.14
N ALA A 105 10.58 2.63 6.22
CA ALA A 105 10.22 3.60 7.25
C ALA A 105 10.38 5.01 6.69
N GLY A 106 9.33 5.82 6.80
CA GLY A 106 9.31 7.16 6.22
C GLY A 106 7.95 7.84 6.31
N VAL A 107 7.87 9.02 5.71
CA VAL A 107 6.64 9.81 5.60
C VAL A 107 6.20 9.81 4.15
N TYR A 108 4.99 9.39 3.92
CA TYR A 108 4.38 9.31 2.60
C TYR A 108 3.16 10.21 2.54
N THR A 109 2.85 10.66 1.35
CA THR A 109 1.63 11.42 1.06
C THR A 109 0.76 10.62 0.13
N VAL A 110 -0.51 10.42 0.50
CA VAL A 110 -1.53 9.81 -0.35
C VAL A 110 -2.43 10.91 -0.92
N GLU A 111 -2.60 10.91 -2.24
CA GLU A 111 -3.45 11.81 -2.98
C GLU A 111 -4.43 11.00 -3.84
N GLU A 112 -5.69 11.37 -3.83
CA GLU A 112 -6.68 10.79 -4.73
C GLU A 112 -6.84 11.66 -5.97
N VAL A 113 -6.41 11.14 -7.11
CA VAL A 113 -6.47 11.84 -8.41
C VAL A 113 -7.86 11.74 -9.01
N ALA A 114 -8.52 10.60 -8.83
CA ALA A 114 -9.89 10.38 -9.30
C ALA A 114 -10.61 9.38 -8.39
N ALA A 115 -11.81 9.75 -7.96
CA ALA A 115 -12.70 8.85 -7.23
C ALA A 115 -13.36 7.81 -8.15
N PRO A 116 -13.80 6.67 -7.60
CA PRO A 116 -14.69 5.75 -8.30
C PRO A 116 -16.00 6.42 -8.71
N LYS A 117 -16.61 5.86 -9.76
CA LYS A 117 -17.91 6.36 -10.24
C LYS A 117 -18.96 6.33 -9.12
N GLY A 118 -19.65 7.44 -8.90
CA GLY A 118 -20.69 7.57 -7.89
C GLY A 118 -20.17 7.99 -6.50
N TYR A 119 -18.88 8.27 -6.38
CA TYR A 119 -18.26 8.70 -5.13
C TYR A 119 -17.58 10.06 -5.28
N THR A 120 -17.37 10.72 -4.16
CA THR A 120 -16.64 11.99 -4.08
C THR A 120 -15.22 11.71 -3.60
N ALA A 121 -14.23 12.22 -4.34
CA ALA A 121 -12.82 12.16 -3.93
C ALA A 121 -12.63 12.93 -2.61
N PHE A 122 -11.71 12.46 -1.77
CA PHE A 122 -11.24 13.31 -0.69
C PHE A 122 -10.35 14.42 -1.27
N GLU A 123 -10.49 15.61 -0.73
CA GLU A 123 -9.71 16.75 -1.19
C GLU A 123 -8.35 16.83 -0.50
N GLY A 124 -7.34 17.24 -1.28
CA GLY A 124 -5.98 17.49 -0.81
C GLY A 124 -5.19 16.20 -0.59
N LYS A 125 -4.11 16.34 0.16
CA LYS A 125 -3.15 15.27 0.45
C LYS A 125 -3.32 14.78 1.88
N ARG A 126 -3.02 13.51 2.15
CA ARG A 126 -3.06 12.91 3.47
C ARG A 126 -1.72 12.26 3.79
N THR A 127 -1.27 12.46 5.00
CA THR A 127 0.01 11.94 5.46
C THR A 127 -0.16 10.52 6.00
N VAL A 128 0.77 9.65 5.62
CA VAL A 128 0.96 8.31 6.18
C VAL A 128 2.39 8.24 6.69
N THR A 129 2.56 7.90 7.95
CA THR A 129 3.89 7.74 8.56
C THR A 129 4.09 6.28 8.91
N VAL A 130 5.16 5.70 8.37
CA VAL A 130 5.62 4.34 8.68
C VAL A 130 6.86 4.46 9.55
N THR A 131 6.81 3.92 10.76
CA THR A 131 7.96 3.83 11.67
C THR A 131 8.33 2.37 11.89
N ALA A 132 9.62 2.10 11.95
CA ALA A 132 10.13 0.77 12.20
C ALA A 132 11.15 0.80 13.34
N GLU A 133 10.99 -0.11 14.29
CA GLU A 133 11.83 -0.27 15.45
C GLU A 133 12.35 -1.71 15.54
N GLY A 134 13.39 -1.93 16.33
CA GLY A 134 13.96 -3.26 16.57
C GLY A 134 14.68 -3.84 15.34
N LEU A 135 15.06 -2.99 14.39
CA LEU A 135 15.86 -3.37 13.23
C LEU A 135 17.33 -3.45 13.64
N ASP A 136 17.91 -4.63 13.60
CA ASP A 136 19.36 -4.80 13.74
C ASP A 136 19.96 -5.07 12.37
N VAL A 137 20.64 -4.07 11.83
CA VAL A 137 21.26 -4.14 10.50
C VAL A 137 22.49 -5.05 10.45
N LYS A 138 23.05 -5.42 11.63
CA LYS A 138 24.21 -6.29 11.73
C LYS A 138 23.90 -7.68 12.30
N GLN A 139 22.83 -7.82 13.09
CA GLN A 139 22.40 -9.06 13.72
C GLN A 139 20.95 -9.40 13.40
N VAL A 140 20.67 -9.56 12.12
CA VAL A 140 19.29 -9.76 11.60
C VAL A 140 18.58 -10.95 12.24
N ALA A 141 19.32 -12.02 12.61
CA ALA A 141 18.73 -13.18 13.30
C ALA A 141 18.18 -12.83 14.70
N ALA A 142 18.67 -11.77 15.33
CA ALA A 142 18.21 -11.27 16.62
C ALA A 142 17.21 -10.10 16.48
N ALA A 143 17.06 -9.54 15.29
CA ALA A 143 16.14 -8.43 15.03
C ALA A 143 14.69 -8.88 15.28
N LYS A 144 13.96 -8.04 16.00
CA LYS A 144 12.51 -8.15 16.22
C LYS A 144 11.85 -6.92 15.64
N PRO A 145 11.70 -6.85 14.32
CA PRO A 145 11.15 -5.67 13.68
C PRO A 145 9.72 -5.43 14.16
N LYS A 146 9.45 -4.19 14.51
CA LYS A 146 8.11 -3.69 14.80
C LYS A 146 7.82 -2.56 13.84
N VAL A 147 6.75 -2.67 13.08
CA VAL A 147 6.24 -1.61 12.23
C VAL A 147 5.04 -0.95 12.89
N THR A 148 4.99 0.36 12.89
CA THR A 148 3.84 1.14 13.34
C THR A 148 3.48 2.11 12.23
N VAL A 149 2.20 2.19 11.91
CA VAL A 149 1.70 3.06 10.86
C VAL A 149 0.66 4.00 11.46
N SER A 150 0.75 5.27 11.12
CA SER A 150 -0.29 6.26 11.38
C SER A 150 -0.73 6.89 10.07
N ALA A 151 -2.02 7.17 9.95
CA ALA A 151 -2.60 7.75 8.75
C ALA A 151 -3.65 8.82 9.10
N GLU A 152 -3.72 9.87 8.29
CA GLU A 152 -4.73 10.92 8.45
C GLU A 152 -6.05 10.54 7.77
N SER A 153 -7.18 10.90 8.41
CA SER A 153 -8.51 10.69 7.83
C SER A 153 -8.63 11.37 6.43
N PRO A 154 -9.25 10.72 5.43
CA PRO A 154 -10.10 9.52 5.52
C PRO A 154 -9.35 8.18 5.32
N LEU A 155 -8.05 8.13 5.57
CA LEU A 155 -7.31 6.88 5.55
C LEU A 155 -7.42 6.18 6.91
N ARG A 156 -7.49 4.85 6.90
CA ARG A 156 -7.53 3.97 8.07
C ARG A 156 -6.45 2.91 7.95
N VAL A 157 -5.73 2.68 9.05
CA VAL A 157 -4.77 1.58 9.14
C VAL A 157 -5.52 0.33 9.56
N ASP A 158 -5.55 -0.68 8.70
CA ASP A 158 -6.22 -1.96 8.98
C ASP A 158 -5.20 -3.02 9.45
N ILE A 159 -4.04 -3.08 8.82
CA ILE A 159 -2.95 -3.99 9.17
C ILE A 159 -1.62 -3.24 9.21
N ALA A 160 -0.81 -3.52 10.25
CA ALA A 160 0.59 -3.14 10.32
C ALA A 160 1.35 -4.29 11.00
N ASP A 161 1.83 -5.25 10.22
CA ASP A 161 2.48 -6.46 10.71
C ASP A 161 3.91 -6.59 10.16
N ALA A 162 4.88 -6.40 11.05
CA ALA A 162 6.29 -6.56 10.71
C ALA A 162 6.69 -8.01 10.46
N GLY A 163 5.98 -8.99 11.00
CA GLY A 163 6.29 -10.42 10.85
C GLY A 163 5.97 -10.93 9.45
N THR A 164 4.85 -10.51 8.89
CA THR A 164 4.45 -10.81 7.50
C THR A 164 5.00 -9.79 6.50
N GLY A 165 5.43 -8.62 6.98
CA GLY A 165 5.88 -7.51 6.13
C GLY A 165 4.74 -6.77 5.44
N SER A 166 3.54 -6.81 6.00
CA SER A 166 2.34 -6.27 5.39
C SER A 166 1.84 -5.04 6.11
N ILE A 167 1.51 -4.02 5.32
CA ILE A 167 0.78 -2.83 5.75
C ILE A 167 -0.48 -2.77 4.89
N GLU A 168 -1.66 -2.66 5.50
CA GLU A 168 -2.91 -2.45 4.79
C GLU A 168 -3.56 -1.14 5.25
N LEU A 169 -3.93 -0.30 4.28
CA LEU A 169 -4.61 0.96 4.49
C LEU A 169 -5.91 1.00 3.70
N SER A 170 -7.01 1.27 4.37
CA SER A 170 -8.26 1.65 3.71
C SER A 170 -8.28 3.14 3.40
N VAL A 171 -8.73 3.47 2.19
CA VAL A 171 -8.98 4.85 1.72
C VAL A 171 -10.48 5.00 1.50
N LEU A 172 -11.14 5.79 2.36
CA LEU A 172 -12.59 5.89 2.40
C LEU A 172 -13.11 7.01 1.50
N ASN A 173 -14.14 6.71 0.68
CA ASN A 173 -14.89 7.72 -0.08
C ASN A 173 -16.35 7.74 0.31
N THR A 174 -16.92 8.94 0.29
CA THR A 174 -18.35 9.15 0.53
C THR A 174 -19.13 9.04 -0.77
N PRO A 175 -20.27 8.33 -0.80
CA PRO A 175 -21.17 8.35 -1.96
C PRO A 175 -21.54 9.77 -2.36
N SER A 176 -21.51 10.07 -3.65
CA SER A 176 -21.94 11.38 -4.16
C SER A 176 -23.43 11.56 -3.94
N LYS A 177 -23.89 12.82 -3.80
CA LYS A 177 -25.32 13.13 -3.63
C LYS A 177 -26.17 12.64 -4.80
N GLU A 178 -25.59 12.51 -5.99
CA GLU A 178 -26.29 11.97 -7.17
C GLU A 178 -26.47 10.45 -7.08
N ALA A 179 -25.47 9.72 -6.57
CA ALA A 179 -25.59 8.30 -6.34
C ALA A 179 -26.59 7.97 -5.21
N SER A 180 -26.64 8.81 -4.17
CA SER A 180 -27.60 8.70 -3.07
C SER A 180 -29.06 9.00 -3.50
N ARG A 181 -29.25 9.68 -4.61
CA ARG A 181 -30.58 9.95 -5.21
C ARG A 181 -31.08 8.82 -6.12
N GLY A 182 -30.30 7.79 -6.34
CA GLY A 182 -30.51 6.76 -7.35
C GLY A 182 -31.69 5.81 -7.11
N PHE A 183 -32.55 6.02 -6.11
CA PHE A 183 -33.81 5.30 -5.97
C PHE A 183 -34.90 6.12 -5.25
N MET A 184 -35.05 7.37 -5.61
CA MET A 184 -36.34 8.04 -5.38
C MET A 184 -37.14 7.89 -6.67
N PRO A 185 -38.23 7.11 -6.70
CA PRO A 185 -39.16 7.19 -7.82
C PRO A 185 -39.56 8.65 -7.97
N SER A 186 -39.40 9.19 -9.17
CA SER A 186 -39.83 10.56 -9.45
C SER A 186 -41.30 10.66 -9.03
N THR A 187 -41.66 11.68 -8.31
CA THR A 187 -43.03 11.92 -7.80
C THR A 187 -44.10 12.06 -8.94
N GLY A 188 -43.71 11.73 -10.17
CA GLY A 188 -44.59 11.67 -11.34
C GLY A 188 -45.07 10.29 -11.74
N ASP A 189 -44.49 9.22 -11.21
CA ASP A 189 -44.88 7.86 -11.62
C ASP A 189 -45.87 7.23 -10.64
N ARG A 190 -47.11 7.70 -10.70
CA ARG A 190 -48.21 7.19 -9.90
C ARG A 190 -48.58 5.74 -10.21
N ALA A 191 -48.05 5.14 -11.26
CA ALA A 191 -48.32 3.76 -11.67
C ALA A 191 -47.60 2.70 -10.80
N LEU A 192 -46.39 2.99 -10.30
CA LEU A 192 -45.61 2.06 -9.48
C LEU A 192 -46.08 1.95 -8.03
N VAL A 193 -46.67 3.00 -7.48
CA VAL A 193 -47.21 2.99 -6.09
C VAL A 193 -48.49 2.13 -5.99
N LEU A 194 -49.28 2.04 -7.06
CA LEU A 194 -50.51 1.21 -7.09
C LEU A 194 -50.22 -0.29 -7.12
N VAL A 195 -49.14 -0.73 -7.76
CA VAL A 195 -48.75 -2.15 -7.83
C VAL A 195 -48.22 -2.66 -6.47
N ALA A 196 -47.50 -1.84 -5.73
CA ALA A 196 -46.99 -2.22 -4.41
C ALA A 196 -48.10 -2.35 -3.35
N VAL A 197 -49.16 -1.52 -3.43
CA VAL A 197 -50.30 -1.59 -2.49
C VAL A 197 -51.22 -2.77 -2.77
N LEU A 198 -51.39 -3.17 -4.05
CA LEU A 198 -52.19 -4.36 -4.39
C LEU A 198 -51.50 -5.69 -3.99
N ALA A 199 -50.17 -5.72 -3.95
CA ALA A 199 -49.43 -6.92 -3.48
C ALA A 199 -49.52 -7.12 -1.96
N ALA A 200 -49.75 -6.05 -1.18
CA ALA A 200 -49.89 -6.13 0.28
C ALA A 200 -51.29 -6.52 0.74
N ILE A 201 -52.35 -6.41 -0.09
CA ILE A 201 -53.72 -6.75 0.24
C ILE A 201 -54.08 -8.22 -0.19
N GLY A 202 -53.25 -8.84 -1.03
CA GLY A 202 -53.54 -10.21 -1.56
C GLY A 202 -53.17 -11.37 -0.62
N VAL A 203 -52.71 -11.16 0.59
CA VAL A 203 -52.30 -12.26 1.53
C VAL A 203 -53.19 -12.35 2.78
N ALA A 204 -54.31 -11.63 2.85
CA ALA A 204 -55.20 -11.67 4.00
C ALA A 204 -56.60 -12.29 3.72
N ALA A 205 -56.68 -13.25 2.78
CA ALA A 205 -57.94 -14.00 2.59
C ALA A 205 -57.61 -15.43 2.16
N ILE A 206 -57.21 -16.28 3.07
CA ILE A 206 -57.64 -17.71 3.24
C ILE A 206 -57.48 -18.04 4.72
#